data_abc8048ee21df5f96ae093e3ab8826dd
#
_entry.id   abc8048ee21df5f96ae093e3ab8826dd
#
_cell.length_a   1.000
_cell.length_b   1.000
_cell.length_c   1.000
_cell.angle_alpha   90.00
_cell.angle_beta   90.00
_cell.angle_gamma   90.00
#
_symmetry.space_group_name_H-M   'P 1'
#
loop_
_entity.id
_entity.type
_entity.pdbx_description
1 polymer ?
#
loop_
_entity_poly.entity_id
_entity_poly.type
_entity_poly.pdbx_seq_one_letter_code
_entity_poly.pdbx_strand_id
1 'polypeptide(L)'
;MNSPLRDAVDGATICAISTAPGAGGIAVVRISGNDALALGSKVFSKPLDAIADRAVAFGHFRDAEGTVLDEGLALILRGPGSYTGEDTVEFNIHGSQFIQREVMRALIEAGCRQAGPGEFTQRAFLNGRLDLTQAEAVADLIAAEHAGAHRLALDQLRGGFAREINALREALIGFAGLLELELDFAEEDVEFADRERFDALLADLLSRVGRLADSFATGNAMKEGIPVAIVGAPNRGKSTLLNVLLGDDRAIVSDIPGTTRDTVEDACTLDGLRFRFIDTAGLRDTDDVVEAEGIRRALAKASSASTVLLLLDASTDAH
;
A
#
# COMPACT_ATOMS: atom_id res chain seq x y z
N MET A 1 -24.70 -13.61 -5.63
CA MET A 1 -23.78 -14.17 -6.65
C MET A 1 -22.54 -14.67 -5.93
N ASN A 2 -22.29 -16.00 -5.94
CA ASN A 2 -21.03 -16.56 -5.42
C ASN A 2 -19.92 -16.18 -6.41
N SER A 3 -18.99 -15.34 -5.98
CA SER A 3 -17.80 -15.02 -6.77
C SER A 3 -16.85 -16.23 -6.77
N PRO A 4 -16.34 -16.67 -7.94
CA PRO A 4 -15.36 -17.77 -8.02
C PRO A 4 -14.07 -17.49 -7.21
N LEU A 5 -13.84 -16.26 -6.79
CA LEU A 5 -12.73 -15.86 -5.90
C LEU A 5 -12.97 -16.27 -4.44
N ARG A 6 -14.22 -16.51 -4.01
CA ARG A 6 -14.53 -16.97 -2.65
C ARG A 6 -14.08 -18.41 -2.40
N ASP A 7 -14.07 -19.24 -3.45
CA ASP A 7 -13.63 -20.63 -3.36
C ASP A 7 -12.11 -20.78 -3.23
N ALA A 8 -11.35 -19.69 -3.48
CA ALA A 8 -9.90 -19.66 -3.34
C ALA A 8 -9.42 -19.47 -1.88
N VAL A 9 -10.31 -19.11 -0.95
CA VAL A 9 -10.02 -19.04 0.48
C VAL A 9 -10.64 -20.25 1.14
N ASP A 10 -9.83 -21.10 1.74
CA ASP A 10 -10.20 -22.40 2.32
C ASP A 10 -11.16 -22.34 3.53
N GLY A 11 -11.72 -21.17 3.83
CA GLY A 11 -12.63 -20.95 4.96
C GLY A 11 -12.00 -21.15 6.35
N ALA A 12 -10.71 -21.48 6.42
CA ALA A 12 -10.01 -21.71 7.68
C ALA A 12 -9.88 -20.40 8.48
N THR A 13 -9.99 -20.51 9.80
CA THR A 13 -9.63 -19.41 10.69
C THR A 13 -8.12 -19.22 10.70
N ILE A 14 -7.68 -17.99 10.40
CA ILE A 14 -6.27 -17.63 10.26
C ILE A 14 -5.76 -16.82 11.45
N CYS A 15 -4.46 -16.92 11.71
CA CYS A 15 -3.77 -16.09 12.68
C CYS A 15 -2.42 -15.60 12.18
N ALA A 16 -2.00 -14.40 12.60
CA ALA A 16 -0.67 -13.88 12.37
C ALA A 16 -0.30 -12.77 13.36
N ILE A 17 1.00 -12.52 13.51
CA ILE A 17 1.52 -11.35 14.18
C ILE A 17 1.28 -10.14 13.26
N SER A 18 0.56 -9.13 13.76
CA SER A 18 0.15 -7.93 13.00
C SER A 18 1.01 -6.70 13.30
N THR A 19 1.97 -6.80 14.21
CA THR A 19 2.97 -5.78 14.49
C THR A 19 4.25 -6.03 13.71
N ALA A 20 5.07 -4.98 13.53
CA ALA A 20 6.36 -5.11 12.87
C ALA A 20 7.25 -6.17 13.55
N PRO A 21 8.08 -6.90 12.81
CA PRO A 21 8.96 -7.90 13.37
C PRO A 21 10.00 -7.27 14.30
N GLY A 22 10.32 -7.99 15.39
CA GLY A 22 11.30 -7.53 16.37
C GLY A 22 10.83 -7.66 17.81
N ALA A 23 11.65 -7.19 18.75
CA ALA A 23 11.28 -7.06 20.15
C ALA A 23 10.72 -5.66 20.41
N GLY A 24 9.63 -5.58 21.15
CA GLY A 24 8.98 -4.32 21.50
C GLY A 24 8.27 -4.41 22.85
N GLY A 25 7.63 -3.35 23.30
CA GLY A 25 6.83 -3.36 24.54
C GLY A 25 5.56 -4.20 24.38
N ILE A 26 4.94 -4.15 23.19
CA ILE A 26 3.68 -4.82 22.86
C ILE A 26 3.79 -5.45 21.49
N ALA A 27 3.14 -6.62 21.32
CA ALA A 27 2.86 -7.22 20.04
C ALA A 27 1.38 -7.56 19.92
N VAL A 28 0.84 -7.51 18.70
CA VAL A 28 -0.54 -7.86 18.40
C VAL A 28 -0.56 -9.13 17.56
N VAL A 29 -1.25 -10.15 18.04
CA VAL A 29 -1.57 -11.36 17.28
C VAL A 29 -3.04 -11.30 16.89
N ARG A 30 -3.32 -11.32 15.60
CA ARG A 30 -4.69 -11.26 15.06
C ARG A 30 -5.15 -12.63 14.61
N ILE A 31 -6.41 -12.94 14.94
CA ILE A 31 -7.13 -14.14 14.50
C ILE A 31 -8.35 -13.65 13.70
N SER A 32 -8.67 -14.28 12.57
CA SER A 32 -9.86 -13.96 11.77
C SER A 32 -10.45 -15.21 11.15
N GLY A 33 -11.76 -15.30 11.18
CA GLY A 33 -12.53 -16.42 10.62
C GLY A 33 -13.74 -16.77 11.46
N ASN A 34 -14.54 -17.72 10.97
CA ASN A 34 -15.79 -18.12 11.62
C ASN A 34 -15.57 -18.69 13.03
N ASP A 35 -14.44 -19.34 13.28
CA ASP A 35 -14.12 -19.95 14.57
C ASP A 35 -13.15 -19.11 15.41
N ALA A 36 -12.93 -17.83 15.06
CA ALA A 36 -11.93 -16.98 15.71
C ALA A 36 -12.14 -16.87 17.22
N LEU A 37 -13.39 -16.72 17.68
CA LEU A 37 -13.74 -16.63 19.09
C LEU A 37 -13.54 -17.98 19.80
N ALA A 38 -13.98 -19.07 19.18
CA ALA A 38 -13.90 -20.43 19.76
C ALA A 38 -12.43 -20.88 19.87
N LEU A 39 -11.62 -20.69 18.82
CA LEU A 39 -10.21 -21.07 18.82
C LEU A 39 -9.39 -20.15 19.74
N GLY A 40 -9.65 -18.84 19.72
CA GLY A 40 -9.02 -17.90 20.62
C GLY A 40 -9.31 -18.19 22.09
N SER A 41 -10.54 -18.67 22.43
CA SER A 41 -10.92 -19.06 23.79
C SER A 41 -10.13 -20.26 24.32
N LYS A 42 -9.57 -21.12 23.47
CA LYS A 42 -8.70 -22.22 23.89
C LYS A 42 -7.34 -21.74 24.39
N VAL A 43 -6.88 -20.60 23.90
CA VAL A 43 -5.58 -20.01 24.25
C VAL A 43 -5.71 -18.93 25.31
N PHE A 44 -6.88 -18.31 25.46
CA PHE A 44 -7.14 -17.26 26.43
C PHE A 44 -7.90 -17.75 27.65
N SER A 45 -7.63 -17.20 28.83
CA SER A 45 -8.19 -17.66 30.11
C SER A 45 -9.68 -17.36 30.31
N LYS A 46 -10.33 -16.62 29.42
CA LYS A 46 -11.76 -16.29 29.47
C LYS A 46 -12.45 -16.69 28.17
N PRO A 47 -13.72 -17.11 28.21
CA PRO A 47 -14.51 -17.40 27.02
C PRO A 47 -14.73 -16.10 26.23
N LEU A 48 -14.22 -16.02 24.98
CA LEU A 48 -14.28 -14.81 24.17
C LEU A 48 -15.66 -14.55 23.58
N ASP A 49 -16.47 -15.58 23.42
CA ASP A 49 -17.86 -15.50 22.98
C ASP A 49 -18.77 -14.77 23.97
N ALA A 50 -18.43 -14.82 25.27
CA ALA A 50 -19.13 -14.07 26.31
C ALA A 50 -18.78 -12.58 26.38
N ILE A 51 -17.72 -12.14 25.66
CA ILE A 51 -17.28 -10.75 25.64
C ILE A 51 -18.06 -10.01 24.53
N ALA A 52 -18.54 -8.80 24.84
CA ALA A 52 -19.28 -7.98 23.89
C ALA A 52 -18.39 -7.55 22.69
N ASP A 53 -19.06 -7.24 21.56
CA ASP A 53 -18.37 -6.65 20.39
C ASP A 53 -17.69 -5.34 20.77
N ARG A 54 -16.49 -5.13 20.21
CA ARG A 54 -15.63 -3.94 20.46
C ARG A 54 -15.26 -3.75 21.94
N ALA A 55 -15.31 -4.83 22.72
CA ALA A 55 -14.89 -4.84 24.12
C ALA A 55 -13.52 -5.49 24.27
N VAL A 56 -12.85 -5.13 25.35
CA VAL A 56 -11.52 -5.62 25.72
C VAL A 56 -11.62 -6.39 27.03
N ALA A 57 -10.94 -7.53 27.12
CA ALA A 57 -10.81 -8.30 28.34
C ALA A 57 -9.35 -8.54 28.69
N PHE A 58 -8.98 -8.32 29.95
CA PHE A 58 -7.69 -8.74 30.49
C PHE A 58 -7.74 -10.21 30.89
N GLY A 59 -6.66 -10.96 30.60
CA GLY A 59 -6.55 -12.37 30.93
C GLY A 59 -5.14 -12.91 30.71
N HIS A 60 -5.02 -14.25 30.78
CA HIS A 60 -3.76 -14.97 30.58
C HIS A 60 -3.83 -15.77 29.29
N PHE A 61 -2.72 -15.83 28.58
CA PHE A 61 -2.51 -16.70 27.42
C PHE A 61 -1.90 -18.02 27.90
N ARG A 62 -2.39 -19.15 27.38
CA ARG A 62 -1.98 -20.48 27.81
C ARG A 62 -1.74 -21.38 26.60
N ASP A 63 -0.83 -22.33 26.78
CA ASP A 63 -0.67 -23.45 25.84
C ASP A 63 -1.72 -24.55 26.08
N ALA A 64 -1.65 -25.64 25.32
CA ALA A 64 -2.56 -26.78 25.42
C ALA A 64 -2.44 -27.53 26.75
N GLU A 65 -1.29 -27.48 27.40
CA GLU A 65 -1.00 -28.06 28.72
C GLU A 65 -1.48 -27.15 29.87
N GLY A 66 -1.94 -25.92 29.56
CA GLY A 66 -2.41 -24.95 30.53
C GLY A 66 -1.31 -24.08 31.16
N THR A 67 -0.07 -24.17 30.65
CA THR A 67 1.04 -23.31 31.08
C THR A 67 0.78 -21.87 30.66
N VAL A 68 0.92 -20.94 31.59
CA VAL A 68 0.77 -19.51 31.29
C VAL A 68 1.97 -19.03 30.47
N LEU A 69 1.71 -18.55 29.27
CA LEU A 69 2.70 -18.01 28.33
C LEU A 69 2.91 -16.51 28.56
N ASP A 70 1.81 -15.80 28.84
CA ASP A 70 1.80 -14.35 29.01
C ASP A 70 0.47 -13.90 29.66
N GLU A 71 0.40 -12.63 30.02
CA GLU A 71 -0.83 -11.93 30.38
C GLU A 71 -1.03 -10.68 29.52
N GLY A 72 -2.26 -10.36 29.20
CA GLY A 72 -2.55 -9.21 28.33
C GLY A 72 -4.03 -9.08 27.99
N LEU A 73 -4.30 -8.45 26.85
CA LEU A 73 -5.65 -8.06 26.47
C LEU A 73 -6.12 -8.85 25.24
N ALA A 74 -7.41 -9.17 25.21
CA ALA A 74 -8.10 -9.64 24.03
C ALA A 74 -9.15 -8.61 23.63
N LEU A 75 -9.06 -8.07 22.40
CA LEU A 75 -10.06 -7.21 21.76
C LEU A 75 -10.92 -8.05 20.83
N ILE A 76 -12.24 -7.94 20.96
CA ILE A 76 -13.21 -8.68 20.17
C ILE A 76 -13.84 -7.75 19.13
N LEU A 77 -13.80 -8.17 17.86
CA LEU A 77 -14.38 -7.45 16.72
C LEU A 77 -15.23 -8.44 15.91
N ARG A 78 -16.56 -8.33 16.05
CA ARG A 78 -17.47 -9.25 15.35
C ARG A 78 -17.73 -8.81 13.92
N GLY A 79 -17.88 -9.79 13.04
CA GLY A 79 -18.37 -9.56 11.70
C GLY A 79 -19.82 -9.05 11.66
N PRO A 80 -20.22 -8.28 10.65
CA PRO A 80 -19.40 -7.74 9.55
C PRO A 80 -18.62 -6.47 9.91
N GLY A 81 -18.62 -6.01 11.16
CA GLY A 81 -18.04 -4.75 11.63
C GLY A 81 -16.51 -4.76 11.81
N SER A 82 -15.85 -5.90 11.62
CA SER A 82 -14.40 -6.09 11.71
C SER A 82 -13.66 -5.62 10.44
N TYR A 83 -12.32 -5.67 10.48
CA TYR A 83 -11.47 -5.36 9.33
C TYR A 83 -11.72 -6.31 8.14
N THR A 84 -11.73 -7.62 8.40
CA THR A 84 -11.93 -8.64 7.36
C THR A 84 -13.40 -8.87 7.01
N GLY A 85 -14.35 -8.36 7.80
CA GLY A 85 -15.77 -8.70 7.72
C GLY A 85 -16.13 -10.02 8.41
N GLU A 86 -15.14 -10.77 8.94
CA GLU A 86 -15.31 -11.99 9.73
C GLU A 86 -15.17 -11.69 11.22
N ASP A 87 -15.51 -12.63 12.09
CA ASP A 87 -15.16 -12.51 13.50
C ASP A 87 -13.64 -12.43 13.65
N THR A 88 -13.18 -11.42 14.38
CA THR A 88 -11.76 -11.12 14.56
C THR A 88 -11.45 -10.95 16.04
N VAL A 89 -10.32 -11.50 16.47
CA VAL A 89 -9.76 -11.31 17.80
C VAL A 89 -8.35 -10.75 17.67
N GLU A 90 -8.04 -9.71 18.44
CA GLU A 90 -6.68 -9.20 18.55
C GLU A 90 -6.17 -9.41 19.98
N PHE A 91 -5.14 -10.21 20.10
CA PHE A 91 -4.42 -10.45 21.34
C PHE A 91 -3.26 -9.45 21.45
N ASN A 92 -3.31 -8.62 22.47
CA ASN A 92 -2.23 -7.71 22.82
C ASN A 92 -1.40 -8.39 23.91
N ILE A 93 -0.20 -8.80 23.54
CA ILE A 93 0.78 -9.55 24.35
C ILE A 93 2.05 -8.73 24.53
N HIS A 94 2.95 -9.12 25.42
CA HIS A 94 4.27 -8.51 25.47
C HIS A 94 5.06 -8.84 24.20
N GLY A 95 5.81 -7.84 23.69
CA GLY A 95 6.50 -7.89 22.40
C GLY A 95 7.78 -8.73 22.38
N SER A 96 7.97 -9.68 23.29
CA SER A 96 9.06 -10.66 23.26
C SER A 96 8.89 -11.60 22.06
N GLN A 97 9.93 -11.80 21.27
CA GLN A 97 9.91 -12.76 20.15
C GLN A 97 9.62 -14.20 20.62
N PHE A 98 9.99 -14.55 21.84
CA PHE A 98 9.66 -15.83 22.44
C PHE A 98 8.15 -15.94 22.65
N ILE A 99 7.54 -14.96 23.33
CA ILE A 99 6.10 -14.93 23.61
C ILE A 99 5.29 -14.95 22.32
N GLN A 100 5.65 -14.11 21.36
CA GLN A 100 5.00 -14.06 20.05
C GLN A 100 4.97 -15.44 19.37
N ARG A 101 6.10 -16.16 19.37
CA ARG A 101 6.21 -17.49 18.78
C ARG A 101 5.37 -18.54 19.56
N GLU A 102 5.41 -18.52 20.89
CA GLU A 102 4.67 -19.48 21.69
C GLU A 102 3.15 -19.28 21.59
N VAL A 103 2.66 -18.04 21.58
CA VAL A 103 1.24 -17.72 21.38
C VAL A 103 0.79 -18.12 19.98
N MET A 104 1.59 -17.86 18.96
CA MET A 104 1.31 -18.33 17.59
C MET A 104 1.25 -19.84 17.51
N ARG A 105 2.18 -20.56 18.16
CA ARG A 105 2.18 -22.02 18.23
C ARG A 105 0.90 -22.54 18.89
N ALA A 106 0.53 -21.99 20.04
CA ALA A 106 -0.68 -22.38 20.77
C ALA A 106 -1.96 -22.17 19.91
N LEU A 107 -2.04 -21.09 19.13
CA LEU A 107 -3.15 -20.84 18.22
C LEU A 107 -3.20 -21.83 17.05
N ILE A 108 -2.05 -22.21 16.50
CA ILE A 108 -1.98 -23.22 15.43
C ILE A 108 -2.37 -24.60 15.98
N GLU A 109 -1.90 -24.98 17.15
CA GLU A 109 -2.30 -26.21 17.84
C GLU A 109 -3.79 -26.22 18.21
N ALA A 110 -4.38 -25.05 18.53
CA ALA A 110 -5.81 -24.90 18.77
C ALA A 110 -6.66 -25.09 17.50
N GLY A 111 -6.08 -24.99 16.30
CA GLY A 111 -6.72 -25.23 15.02
C GLY A 111 -6.72 -24.02 14.07
N CYS A 112 -6.02 -22.93 14.38
CA CYS A 112 -5.82 -21.83 13.45
C CYS A 112 -4.78 -22.22 12.38
N ARG A 113 -4.94 -21.68 11.17
CA ARG A 113 -3.90 -21.71 10.13
C ARG A 113 -3.11 -20.41 10.17
N GLN A 114 -1.81 -20.47 9.97
CA GLN A 114 -1.02 -19.26 9.79
C GLN A 114 -1.46 -18.52 8.52
N ALA A 115 -1.70 -17.21 8.63
CA ALA A 115 -2.07 -16.37 7.50
C ALA A 115 -0.91 -16.20 6.51
N GLY A 116 -1.23 -16.19 5.22
CA GLY A 116 -0.31 -15.77 4.18
C GLY A 116 -0.10 -14.24 4.16
N PRO A 117 0.94 -13.75 3.48
CA PRO A 117 1.16 -12.31 3.30
C PRO A 117 -0.08 -11.64 2.69
N GLY A 118 -0.57 -10.57 3.34
CA GLY A 118 -1.74 -9.80 2.86
C GLY A 118 -3.09 -10.50 2.99
N GLU A 119 -3.18 -11.71 3.57
CA GLU A 119 -4.42 -12.50 3.57
C GLU A 119 -5.59 -11.83 4.33
N PHE A 120 -5.34 -11.08 5.40
CA PHE A 120 -6.41 -10.33 6.07
C PHE A 120 -7.02 -9.27 5.13
N THR A 121 -6.21 -8.56 4.36
CA THR A 121 -6.67 -7.57 3.38
C THR A 121 -7.37 -8.23 2.21
N GLN A 122 -6.88 -9.38 1.75
CA GLN A 122 -7.54 -10.20 0.74
C GLN A 122 -8.95 -10.62 1.20
N ARG A 123 -9.10 -11.07 2.44
CA ARG A 123 -10.42 -11.41 3.00
C ARG A 123 -11.34 -10.20 3.13
N ALA A 124 -10.79 -9.04 3.53
CA ALA A 124 -11.54 -7.79 3.55
C ALA A 124 -12.10 -7.43 2.15
N PHE A 125 -11.30 -7.61 1.09
CA PHE A 125 -11.74 -7.42 -0.28
C PHE A 125 -12.82 -8.45 -0.67
N LEU A 126 -12.62 -9.75 -0.43
CA LEU A 126 -13.57 -10.80 -0.78
C LEU A 126 -14.91 -10.69 -0.04
N ASN A 127 -14.88 -10.14 1.17
CA ASN A 127 -16.08 -9.87 1.98
C ASN A 127 -16.70 -8.49 1.70
N GLY A 128 -16.21 -7.76 0.69
CA GLY A 128 -16.76 -6.47 0.25
C GLY A 128 -16.53 -5.32 1.26
N ARG A 129 -15.56 -5.47 2.17
CA ARG A 129 -15.16 -4.42 3.11
C ARG A 129 -14.29 -3.35 2.44
N LEU A 130 -13.47 -3.78 1.50
CA LEU A 130 -12.59 -2.96 0.69
C LEU A 130 -12.83 -3.28 -0.79
N ASP A 131 -12.67 -2.32 -1.65
CA ASP A 131 -12.46 -2.56 -3.08
C ASP A 131 -10.97 -2.85 -3.37
N LEU A 132 -10.64 -3.23 -4.60
CA LEU A 132 -9.28 -3.62 -4.97
C LEU A 132 -8.29 -2.45 -4.80
N THR A 133 -8.72 -1.23 -5.14
CA THR A 133 -7.88 -0.02 -5.02
C THR A 133 -7.61 0.34 -3.56
N GLN A 134 -8.61 0.15 -2.70
CA GLN A 134 -8.47 0.32 -1.25
C GLN A 134 -7.56 -0.75 -0.64
N ALA A 135 -7.67 -2.01 -1.10
CA ALA A 135 -6.79 -3.09 -0.65
C ALA A 135 -5.32 -2.82 -0.99
N GLU A 136 -5.04 -2.29 -2.19
CA GLU A 136 -3.71 -1.86 -2.60
C GLU A 136 -3.22 -0.66 -1.76
N ALA A 137 -4.10 0.31 -1.50
CA ALA A 137 -3.79 1.48 -0.69
C ALA A 137 -3.40 1.15 0.76
N VAL A 138 -3.87 0.02 1.32
CA VAL A 138 -3.41 -0.45 2.65
C VAL A 138 -1.92 -0.76 2.63
N ALA A 139 -1.43 -1.46 1.60
CA ALA A 139 0.00 -1.77 1.47
C ALA A 139 0.83 -0.48 1.29
N ASP A 140 0.34 0.43 0.44
CA ASP A 140 0.98 1.72 0.19
C ASP A 140 1.04 2.59 1.44
N LEU A 141 -0.02 2.59 2.26
CA LEU A 141 -0.06 3.35 3.51
C LEU A 141 0.95 2.82 4.52
N ILE A 142 1.12 1.49 4.60
CA ILE A 142 2.11 0.85 5.47
C ILE A 142 3.54 1.15 5.00
N ALA A 143 3.75 1.18 3.68
CA ALA A 143 5.06 1.45 3.07
C ALA A 143 5.41 2.94 2.95
N ALA A 144 4.48 3.86 3.29
CA ALA A 144 4.68 5.29 3.11
C ALA A 144 5.76 5.86 4.05
N GLU A 145 6.86 6.32 3.49
CA GLU A 145 8.01 6.89 4.23
C GLU A 145 7.98 8.42 4.32
N HIS A 146 7.09 9.10 3.56
CA HIS A 146 7.00 10.57 3.52
C HIS A 146 5.56 11.07 3.36
N ALA A 147 5.33 12.34 3.69
CA ALA A 147 3.99 12.94 3.76
C ALA A 147 3.21 12.88 2.44
N GLY A 148 3.89 12.99 1.30
CA GLY A 148 3.27 12.88 -0.03
C GLY A 148 2.69 11.49 -0.29
N ALA A 149 3.48 10.43 -0.09
CA ALA A 149 3.04 9.05 -0.24
C ALA A 149 1.91 8.72 0.75
N HIS A 150 2.05 9.11 2.01
CA HIS A 150 1.01 8.92 3.03
C HIS A 150 -0.32 9.56 2.63
N ARG A 151 -0.32 10.82 2.16
CA ARG A 151 -1.53 11.54 1.74
C ARG A 151 -2.20 10.83 0.57
N LEU A 152 -1.42 10.43 -0.45
CA LEU A 152 -1.94 9.73 -1.62
C LEU A 152 -2.59 8.40 -1.24
N ALA A 153 -1.90 7.57 -0.45
CA ALA A 153 -2.41 6.28 0.01
C ALA A 153 -3.68 6.44 0.86
N LEU A 154 -3.73 7.46 1.73
CA LEU A 154 -4.90 7.73 2.56
C LEU A 154 -6.11 8.18 1.73
N ASP A 155 -5.93 9.02 0.71
CA ASP A 155 -7.00 9.44 -0.19
C ASP A 155 -7.53 8.25 -1.01
N GLN A 156 -6.65 7.37 -1.45
CA GLN A 156 -7.01 6.14 -2.18
C GLN A 156 -7.76 5.16 -1.25
N LEU A 157 -7.30 4.96 -0.01
CA LEU A 157 -7.98 4.15 0.99
C LEU A 157 -9.40 4.67 1.32
N ARG A 158 -9.60 5.99 1.28
CA ARG A 158 -10.92 6.62 1.43
C ARG A 158 -11.81 6.49 0.19
N GLY A 159 -11.35 5.76 -0.84
CA GLY A 159 -12.11 5.46 -2.05
C GLY A 159 -12.24 6.65 -3.02
N GLY A 160 -11.29 7.58 -3.03
CA GLY A 160 -11.30 8.73 -3.94
C GLY A 160 -11.40 8.32 -5.40
N PHE A 161 -10.49 7.45 -5.83
CA PHE A 161 -10.43 6.93 -7.19
C PHE A 161 -11.65 6.08 -7.55
N ALA A 162 -12.06 5.17 -6.66
CA ALA A 162 -13.21 4.29 -6.89
C ALA A 162 -14.51 5.08 -7.07
N ARG A 163 -14.72 6.17 -6.32
CA ARG A 163 -15.91 7.03 -6.49
C ARG A 163 -15.97 7.68 -7.87
N GLU A 164 -14.84 8.17 -8.40
CA GLU A 164 -14.78 8.76 -9.74
C GLU A 164 -15.11 7.73 -10.82
N ILE A 165 -14.48 6.55 -10.79
CA ILE A 165 -14.73 5.47 -11.75
C ILE A 165 -16.18 4.97 -11.67
N ASN A 166 -16.74 4.80 -10.46
CA ASN A 166 -18.13 4.38 -10.31
C ASN A 166 -19.10 5.43 -10.84
N ALA A 167 -18.85 6.73 -10.64
CA ALA A 167 -19.68 7.79 -11.20
C ALA A 167 -19.70 7.75 -12.74
N LEU A 168 -18.54 7.52 -13.37
CA LEU A 168 -18.44 7.36 -14.82
C LEU A 168 -19.17 6.08 -15.31
N ARG A 169 -19.03 4.97 -14.59
CA ARG A 169 -19.71 3.70 -14.88
C ARG A 169 -21.22 3.86 -14.82
N GLU A 170 -21.75 4.48 -13.76
CA GLU A 170 -23.20 4.70 -13.61
C GLU A 170 -23.75 5.62 -14.72
N ALA A 171 -23.01 6.65 -15.13
CA ALA A 171 -23.40 7.51 -16.25
C ALA A 171 -23.48 6.73 -17.57
N LEU A 172 -22.53 5.83 -17.85
CA LEU A 172 -22.53 4.95 -19.03
C LEU A 172 -23.68 3.94 -18.99
N ILE A 173 -23.95 3.31 -17.85
CA ILE A 173 -25.05 2.36 -17.68
C ILE A 173 -26.39 3.07 -17.88
N GLY A 174 -26.55 4.27 -17.28
CA GLY A 174 -27.76 5.06 -17.48
C GLY A 174 -28.01 5.42 -18.94
N PHE A 175 -26.95 5.76 -19.67
CA PHE A 175 -27.08 6.03 -21.11
C PHE A 175 -27.37 4.77 -21.95
N ALA A 176 -26.71 3.65 -21.63
CA ALA A 176 -26.99 2.35 -22.27
C ALA A 176 -28.47 1.94 -22.09
N GLY A 177 -29.05 2.18 -20.90
CA GLY A 177 -30.46 1.94 -20.66
C GLY A 177 -31.40 2.82 -21.51
N LEU A 178 -31.01 4.07 -21.79
CA LEU A 178 -31.79 4.94 -22.69
C LEU A 178 -31.73 4.44 -24.15
N LEU A 179 -30.58 3.93 -24.59
CA LEU A 179 -30.45 3.32 -25.93
C LEU A 179 -31.27 2.02 -26.05
N GLU A 180 -31.29 1.18 -25.01
CA GLU A 180 -32.13 -0.03 -24.98
C GLU A 180 -33.63 0.33 -25.09
N LEU A 181 -34.08 1.34 -24.34
CA LEU A 181 -35.47 1.83 -24.45
C LEU A 181 -35.78 2.35 -25.86
N GLU A 182 -34.88 3.09 -26.49
CA GLU A 182 -35.09 3.59 -27.87
C GLU A 182 -35.20 2.43 -28.87
N LEU A 183 -34.41 1.37 -28.68
CA LEU A 183 -34.49 0.17 -29.54
C LEU A 183 -35.82 -0.59 -29.33
N ASP A 184 -36.28 -0.73 -28.09
CA ASP A 184 -37.54 -1.41 -27.76
C ASP A 184 -38.77 -0.69 -28.30
N PHE A 185 -38.72 0.65 -28.36
CA PHE A 185 -39.81 1.49 -28.88
C PHE A 185 -39.54 2.06 -30.29
N ALA A 186 -38.63 1.46 -31.03
CA ALA A 186 -38.23 1.95 -32.36
C ALA A 186 -39.41 2.06 -33.38
N GLU A 187 -40.50 1.38 -33.12
CA GLU A 187 -41.73 1.48 -33.95
C GLU A 187 -42.61 2.72 -33.64
N GLU A 188 -42.32 3.43 -32.56
CA GLU A 188 -43.13 4.55 -32.06
C GLU A 188 -42.57 5.95 -32.39
N ASP A 189 -41.46 6.06 -33.15
CA ASP A 189 -40.72 7.29 -33.48
C ASP A 189 -40.39 8.17 -32.26
N VAL A 190 -40.05 7.56 -31.12
CA VAL A 190 -39.69 8.27 -29.88
C VAL A 190 -38.17 8.22 -29.70
N GLU A 191 -37.51 9.37 -29.70
CA GLU A 191 -36.11 9.50 -29.34
C GLU A 191 -35.95 9.65 -27.81
N PHE A 192 -35.44 8.59 -27.13
CA PHE A 192 -35.13 8.63 -25.69
C PHE A 192 -33.69 9.04 -25.44
N ALA A 193 -32.78 8.78 -26.39
CA ALA A 193 -31.35 9.07 -26.30
C ALA A 193 -30.99 10.25 -27.21
N ASP A 194 -30.81 11.42 -26.59
CA ASP A 194 -30.31 12.61 -27.25
C ASP A 194 -28.82 12.41 -27.64
N ARG A 195 -28.52 12.46 -28.94
CA ARG A 195 -27.17 12.26 -29.48
C ARG A 195 -26.19 13.35 -29.03
N GLU A 196 -26.65 14.59 -28.89
CA GLU A 196 -25.83 15.70 -28.38
C GLU A 196 -25.45 15.42 -26.91
N ARG A 197 -26.38 14.90 -26.14
CA ARG A 197 -26.13 14.48 -24.75
C ARG A 197 -25.16 13.31 -24.65
N PHE A 198 -25.21 12.39 -25.63
CA PHE A 198 -24.24 11.29 -25.70
C PHE A 198 -22.83 11.79 -26.01
N ASP A 199 -22.68 12.65 -27.00
CA ASP A 199 -21.41 13.24 -27.38
C ASP A 199 -20.81 14.03 -26.22
N ALA A 200 -21.63 14.81 -25.50
CA ALA A 200 -21.24 15.51 -24.30
C ALA A 200 -20.75 14.55 -23.18
N LEU A 201 -21.47 13.43 -22.98
CA LEU A 201 -21.07 12.40 -22.01
C LEU A 201 -19.74 11.75 -22.38
N LEU A 202 -19.54 11.41 -23.67
CA LEU A 202 -18.28 10.85 -24.15
C LEU A 202 -17.10 11.84 -23.99
N ALA A 203 -17.34 13.12 -24.28
CA ALA A 203 -16.34 14.17 -24.11
C ALA A 203 -15.95 14.34 -22.63
N ASP A 204 -16.92 14.33 -21.71
CA ASP A 204 -16.67 14.37 -20.25
C ASP A 204 -15.90 13.14 -19.78
N LEU A 205 -16.29 11.93 -20.24
CA LEU A 205 -15.58 10.68 -19.96
C LEU A 205 -14.13 10.72 -20.42
N LEU A 206 -13.88 11.09 -21.67
CA LEU A 206 -12.52 11.21 -22.22
C LEU A 206 -11.68 12.21 -21.44
N SER A 207 -12.28 13.35 -21.07
CA SER A 207 -11.60 14.36 -20.26
C SER A 207 -11.23 13.84 -18.88
N ARG A 208 -12.15 13.15 -18.19
CA ARG A 208 -11.90 12.61 -16.83
C ARG A 208 -10.90 11.47 -16.85
N VAL A 209 -11.07 10.51 -17.76
CA VAL A 209 -10.12 9.39 -17.91
C VAL A 209 -8.73 9.91 -18.32
N GLY A 210 -8.66 10.91 -19.22
CA GLY A 210 -7.40 11.56 -19.58
C GLY A 210 -6.71 12.17 -18.36
N ARG A 211 -7.42 12.97 -17.54
CA ARG A 211 -6.85 13.53 -16.30
C ARG A 211 -6.39 12.46 -15.31
N LEU A 212 -7.13 11.35 -15.16
CA LEU A 212 -6.71 10.23 -14.32
C LEU A 212 -5.44 9.57 -14.85
N ALA A 213 -5.34 9.35 -16.17
CA ALA A 213 -4.16 8.80 -16.81
C ALA A 213 -2.93 9.73 -16.66
N ASP A 214 -3.10 11.05 -16.88
CA ASP A 214 -2.04 12.03 -16.72
C ASP A 214 -1.59 12.18 -15.26
N SER A 215 -2.50 11.99 -14.31
CA SER A 215 -2.19 12.03 -12.88
C SER A 215 -1.35 10.85 -12.41
N PHE A 216 -1.32 9.74 -13.17
CA PHE A 216 -0.58 8.53 -12.81
C PHE A 216 0.91 8.78 -12.66
N ALA A 217 1.54 9.51 -13.60
CA ALA A 217 2.95 9.84 -13.54
C ALA A 217 3.29 10.67 -12.29
N THR A 218 2.42 11.63 -11.94
CA THR A 218 2.57 12.45 -10.73
C THR A 218 2.35 11.63 -9.47
N GLY A 219 1.33 10.76 -9.45
CA GLY A 219 1.04 9.85 -8.33
C GLY A 219 2.19 8.88 -8.08
N ASN A 220 2.74 8.29 -9.14
CA ASN A 220 3.87 7.37 -9.04
C ASN A 220 5.15 8.09 -8.54
N ALA A 221 5.43 9.31 -9.03
CA ALA A 221 6.52 10.13 -8.53
C ALA A 221 6.33 10.53 -7.05
N MET A 222 5.09 10.76 -6.61
CA MET A 222 4.78 11.00 -5.20
C MET A 222 4.96 9.74 -4.34
N LYS A 223 4.67 8.55 -4.86
CA LYS A 223 4.77 7.28 -4.14
C LYS A 223 6.23 6.80 -4.05
N GLU A 224 6.92 6.74 -5.18
CA GLU A 224 8.28 6.19 -5.29
C GLU A 224 9.38 7.23 -5.10
N GLY A 225 9.04 8.50 -5.16
CA GLY A 225 9.96 9.62 -5.21
C GLY A 225 10.23 10.11 -6.63
N ILE A 226 10.50 11.41 -6.75
CA ILE A 226 10.79 12.10 -8.02
C ILE A 226 12.19 11.68 -8.48
N PRO A 227 12.35 11.00 -9.62
CA PRO A 227 13.65 10.60 -10.10
C PRO A 227 14.41 11.81 -10.65
N VAL A 228 15.60 12.08 -10.08
CA VAL A 228 16.48 13.20 -10.41
C VAL A 228 17.82 12.71 -10.94
N ALA A 229 18.23 13.19 -12.10
CA ALA A 229 19.57 12.98 -12.63
C ALA A 229 20.44 14.24 -12.43
N ILE A 230 21.65 14.08 -11.88
CA ILE A 230 22.64 15.14 -11.78
C ILE A 230 23.65 14.93 -12.91
N VAL A 231 23.69 15.84 -13.87
CA VAL A 231 24.58 15.81 -15.05
C VAL A 231 25.50 17.03 -15.11
N GLY A 232 26.61 16.92 -15.77
CA GLY A 232 27.61 17.97 -15.92
C GLY A 232 29.00 17.41 -16.18
N ALA A 233 29.94 18.21 -16.61
CA ALA A 233 31.32 17.82 -16.89
C ALA A 233 32.02 17.21 -15.64
N PRO A 234 33.06 16.41 -15.77
CA PRO A 234 33.88 15.92 -14.65
C PRO A 234 34.37 17.10 -13.77
N ASN A 235 34.47 16.83 -12.46
CA ASN A 235 34.96 17.82 -11.47
C ASN A 235 34.17 19.13 -11.32
N ARG A 236 32.91 19.15 -11.74
CA ARG A 236 32.00 20.31 -11.61
C ARG A 236 31.16 20.31 -10.33
N GLY A 237 31.56 19.59 -9.31
CA GLY A 237 30.88 19.65 -8.00
C GLY A 237 29.62 18.79 -7.88
N LYS A 238 29.34 17.85 -8.80
CA LYS A 238 28.17 16.96 -8.76
C LYS A 238 28.09 16.18 -7.45
N SER A 239 29.17 15.53 -7.04
CA SER A 239 29.26 14.77 -5.79
C SER A 239 29.13 15.68 -4.55
N THR A 240 29.66 16.89 -4.63
CA THR A 240 29.54 17.89 -3.55
C THR A 240 28.08 18.32 -3.38
N LEU A 241 27.38 18.62 -4.49
CA LEU A 241 25.96 18.95 -4.46
C LEU A 241 25.13 17.80 -3.90
N LEU A 242 25.36 16.57 -4.37
CA LEU A 242 24.68 15.39 -3.88
C LEU A 242 24.90 15.21 -2.36
N ASN A 243 26.14 15.33 -1.88
CA ASN A 243 26.46 15.19 -0.46
C ASN A 243 25.80 16.29 0.39
N VAL A 244 25.66 17.51 -0.12
CA VAL A 244 24.93 18.58 0.58
C VAL A 244 23.44 18.26 0.64
N LEU A 245 22.83 17.82 -0.47
CA LEU A 245 21.41 17.45 -0.51
C LEU A 245 21.09 16.24 0.39
N LEU A 246 22.02 15.31 0.54
CA LEU A 246 21.87 14.15 1.41
C LEU A 246 22.29 14.43 2.87
N GLY A 247 23.05 15.48 3.09
CA GLY A 247 23.68 15.79 4.39
C GLY A 247 22.70 16.21 5.47
N ASP A 248 21.63 16.89 5.09
CA ASP A 248 20.62 17.40 6.03
C ASP A 248 19.56 16.35 6.41
N ASP A 249 19.43 15.26 5.66
CA ASP A 249 18.36 14.26 5.83
C ASP A 249 18.87 12.81 5.98
N ARG A 250 20.05 12.60 6.54
CA ARG A 250 20.47 11.27 7.01
C ARG A 250 19.66 10.81 8.25
N ALA A 251 18.39 11.14 8.29
CA ALA A 251 17.46 10.65 9.28
C ALA A 251 16.90 9.30 8.83
N ILE A 252 17.43 8.24 9.44
CA ILE A 252 16.77 6.94 9.59
C ILE A 252 16.56 6.17 8.27
N VAL A 253 17.64 5.67 7.69
CA VAL A 253 17.56 4.42 6.94
C VAL A 253 17.32 3.32 7.96
N SER A 254 16.10 2.82 8.10
CA SER A 254 15.85 1.60 8.87
C SER A 254 16.45 0.45 8.08
N ASP A 255 17.51 -0.16 8.62
CA ASP A 255 18.01 -1.45 8.19
C ASP A 255 16.94 -2.52 8.45
N ILE A 256 15.96 -2.66 7.56
CA ILE A 256 15.07 -3.82 7.53
C ILE A 256 15.77 -4.89 6.68
N PRO A 257 16.30 -5.98 7.28
CA PRO A 257 16.87 -7.07 6.51
C PRO A 257 15.75 -7.77 5.74
N GLY A 258 15.75 -7.67 4.41
CA GLY A 258 14.83 -8.43 3.58
C GLY A 258 14.31 -7.74 2.33
N THR A 259 14.57 -6.46 2.10
CA THR A 259 14.28 -5.80 0.83
C THR A 259 15.47 -6.00 -0.11
N THR A 260 15.23 -6.81 -1.13
CA THR A 260 16.14 -7.27 -2.16
C THR A 260 16.88 -6.14 -2.88
N ARG A 261 18.18 -6.30 -3.01
CA ARG A 261 19.10 -6.04 -4.14
C ARG A 261 18.55 -5.22 -5.31
N ASP A 262 18.20 -3.99 -5.09
CA ASP A 262 18.21 -3.01 -6.15
C ASP A 262 19.13 -1.86 -5.70
N THR A 263 19.91 -1.35 -6.65
CA THR A 263 20.93 -0.32 -6.48
C THR A 263 20.57 0.69 -5.39
N VAL A 264 21.44 0.88 -4.40
CA VAL A 264 21.29 1.90 -3.35
C VAL A 264 21.19 3.25 -4.05
N GLU A 265 19.97 3.70 -4.32
CA GLU A 265 19.69 5.02 -4.81
C GLU A 265 19.65 5.96 -3.61
N ASP A 266 20.46 6.99 -3.63
CA ASP A 266 20.45 8.03 -2.61
C ASP A 266 19.16 8.87 -2.77
N ALA A 267 18.46 9.17 -1.69
CA ALA A 267 17.24 9.96 -1.70
C ALA A 267 17.24 11.01 -0.58
N CYS A 268 16.58 12.13 -0.82
CA CYS A 268 16.30 13.14 0.21
C CYS A 268 14.82 13.56 0.17
N THR A 269 14.32 14.09 1.29
CA THR A 269 12.95 14.61 1.38
C THR A 269 13.00 16.13 1.55
N LEU A 270 12.43 16.86 0.58
CA LEU A 270 12.32 18.31 0.64
C LEU A 270 10.84 18.69 0.56
N ASP A 271 10.37 19.50 1.50
CA ASP A 271 8.96 19.95 1.59
C ASP A 271 7.92 18.83 1.52
N GLY A 272 8.26 17.65 2.08
CA GLY A 272 7.37 16.49 2.11
C GLY A 272 7.31 15.69 0.80
N LEU A 273 8.16 16.01 -0.18
CA LEU A 273 8.36 15.26 -1.42
C LEU A 273 9.71 14.53 -1.36
N ARG A 274 9.73 13.27 -1.76
CA ARG A 274 10.96 12.47 -1.87
C ARG A 274 11.59 12.68 -3.24
N PHE A 275 12.88 13.00 -3.28
CA PHE A 275 13.70 13.08 -4.48
C PHE A 275 14.70 11.93 -4.48
N ARG A 276 14.70 11.13 -5.53
CA ARG A 276 15.54 9.94 -5.69
C ARG A 276 16.59 10.21 -6.75
N PHE A 277 17.88 10.19 -6.35
CA PHE A 277 18.99 10.48 -7.25
C PHE A 277 19.39 9.21 -7.99
N ILE A 278 19.25 9.23 -9.33
CA ILE A 278 19.52 8.08 -10.18
C ILE A 278 21.03 7.91 -10.39
N ASP A 279 21.51 6.66 -10.20
CA ASP A 279 22.88 6.23 -10.50
C ASP A 279 23.97 7.09 -9.82
N THR A 280 23.87 7.16 -8.49
CA THR A 280 24.85 7.84 -7.64
C THR A 280 26.20 7.14 -7.60
N ALA A 281 26.28 5.83 -7.95
CA ALA A 281 27.52 5.08 -8.00
C ALA A 281 28.54 5.70 -8.98
N GLY A 282 28.07 6.14 -10.15
CA GLY A 282 28.93 6.85 -11.13
C GLY A 282 29.33 8.27 -10.73
N LEU A 283 28.78 8.80 -9.62
CA LEU A 283 29.19 10.09 -9.04
C LEU A 283 30.26 9.93 -7.95
N ARG A 284 30.40 8.71 -7.39
CA ARG A 284 31.38 8.39 -6.33
C ARG A 284 32.71 7.89 -6.89
N ASP A 285 32.69 7.22 -8.05
CA ASP A 285 33.88 6.71 -8.73
C ASP A 285 34.26 7.64 -9.89
N THR A 286 35.13 8.60 -9.64
CA THR A 286 35.77 9.41 -10.65
C THR A 286 37.19 8.92 -10.84
N ASP A 287 37.42 8.19 -11.94
CA ASP A 287 38.62 8.35 -12.77
C ASP A 287 38.53 7.43 -14.01
N ASP A 288 38.83 8.00 -15.17
CA ASP A 288 39.04 7.36 -16.48
C ASP A 288 37.83 6.69 -17.17
N VAL A 289 36.90 7.50 -17.68
CA VAL A 289 36.00 7.04 -18.76
C VAL A 289 36.14 7.97 -19.96
N VAL A 290 36.40 7.39 -21.13
CA VAL A 290 36.47 8.09 -22.43
C VAL A 290 35.26 9.00 -22.59
N GLU A 291 35.49 10.26 -22.97
CA GLU A 291 34.53 11.37 -23.01
C GLU A 291 33.19 11.01 -23.70
N ALA A 292 33.23 10.26 -24.80
CA ALA A 292 32.04 9.83 -25.56
C ALA A 292 31.13 8.84 -24.77
N GLU A 293 31.68 7.97 -23.96
CA GLU A 293 30.93 7.06 -23.11
C GLU A 293 30.28 7.80 -21.94
N GLY A 294 30.97 8.81 -21.39
CA GLY A 294 30.44 9.68 -20.34
C GLY A 294 29.21 10.48 -20.82
N ILE A 295 29.25 11.04 -22.03
CA ILE A 295 28.09 11.75 -22.61
C ILE A 295 26.92 10.81 -22.86
N ARG A 296 27.15 9.61 -23.37
CA ARG A 296 26.09 8.61 -23.60
C ARG A 296 25.41 8.18 -22.31
N ARG A 297 26.18 7.96 -21.24
CA ARG A 297 25.64 7.66 -19.92
C ARG A 297 24.86 8.83 -19.33
N ALA A 298 25.34 10.05 -19.48
CA ALA A 298 24.63 11.25 -19.03
C ALA A 298 23.28 11.42 -19.74
N LEU A 299 23.21 11.17 -21.05
CA LEU A 299 21.97 11.21 -21.82
C LEU A 299 20.99 10.09 -21.42
N ALA A 300 21.50 8.87 -21.19
CA ALA A 300 20.68 7.77 -20.70
C ALA A 300 20.10 8.06 -19.31
N LYS A 301 20.86 8.65 -18.39
CA LYS A 301 20.39 9.10 -17.07
C LYS A 301 19.33 10.19 -17.20
N ALA A 302 19.58 11.19 -18.05
CA ALA A 302 18.62 12.28 -18.28
C ALA A 302 17.29 11.78 -18.84
N SER A 303 17.30 10.75 -19.71
CA SER A 303 16.10 10.18 -20.30
C SER A 303 15.26 9.35 -19.32
N SER A 304 15.85 8.83 -18.25
CA SER A 304 15.16 8.07 -17.21
C SER A 304 14.72 8.92 -16.01
N ALA A 305 15.11 10.19 -15.95
CA ALA A 305 14.78 11.13 -14.90
C ALA A 305 13.55 11.98 -15.24
N SER A 306 12.73 12.30 -14.25
CA SER A 306 11.68 13.33 -14.38
C SER A 306 12.25 14.75 -14.25
N THR A 307 13.40 14.88 -13.59
CA THR A 307 14.09 16.17 -13.39
C THR A 307 15.58 15.99 -13.65
N VAL A 308 16.15 16.91 -14.40
CA VAL A 308 17.59 16.91 -14.69
C VAL A 308 18.22 18.17 -14.11
N LEU A 309 19.21 18.00 -13.24
CA LEU A 309 20.05 19.08 -12.72
C LEU A 309 21.34 19.13 -13.52
N LEU A 310 21.47 20.14 -14.41
CA LEU A 310 22.69 20.37 -15.18
C LEU A 310 23.60 21.35 -14.42
N LEU A 311 24.78 20.85 -14.01
CA LEU A 311 25.81 21.68 -13.37
C LEU A 311 26.74 22.24 -14.40
N LEU A 312 26.77 23.57 -14.45
CA LEU A 312 27.67 24.36 -15.30
C LEU A 312 28.65 25.16 -14.45
N ASP A 313 29.87 25.35 -14.94
CA ASP A 313 30.85 26.24 -14.31
C ASP A 313 30.75 27.62 -14.92
N ALA A 314 30.31 28.60 -14.13
CA ALA A 314 30.14 29.98 -14.58
C ALA A 314 31.43 30.61 -15.11
N SER A 315 32.61 30.08 -14.78
CA SER A 315 33.90 30.60 -15.23
C SER A 315 34.34 30.08 -16.61
N THR A 316 33.81 28.90 -17.03
CA THR A 316 34.29 28.21 -18.25
C THR A 316 33.17 27.87 -19.22
N ASP A 317 31.91 27.71 -18.75
CA ASP A 317 30.79 27.25 -19.56
C ASP A 317 29.83 28.37 -19.98
N ALA A 318 30.23 29.65 -19.83
CA ALA A 318 29.42 30.85 -20.11
C ALA A 318 29.46 31.29 -21.61
N HIS A 319 29.70 30.36 -22.55
CA HIS A 319 29.72 30.66 -24.00
C HIS A 319 28.87 29.66 -24.79
#